data_7fbe94cb38dbef662cb880020beecee6
#
_entry.id   7fbe94cb38dbef662cb880020beecee6
#
_cell.length_a   1.000
_cell.length_b   1.000
_cell.length_c   1.000
_cell.angle_alpha   90.00
_cell.angle_beta   90.00
_cell.angle_gamma   90.00
#
_symmetry.space_group_name_H-M   'P 1'
#
loop_
_entity.id
_entity.type
_entity.pdbx_description
1 polymer ?
#
loop_
_entity_poly.entity_id
_entity_poly.type
_entity_poly.pdbx_seq_one_letter_code
_entity_poly.pdbx_strand_id
1 'polypeptide(L)'
;DYYNFEALNFPPDHPARDMQDTFFVSEKFVLRTHTTPVQIRIMEKEQPPIRAIMPGRVYRNEAISSRSYCMFHQVDGIYVDTDVSFAELKGTLVSFAKQFYGEGLKYRFRPSFFPFTEPSAEMDITCYICMGKGCRVCKQTGWLEILGCGMVDPNVFKYVNYD
;
A
#
# COMPACT_ATOMS: atom_id res chain seq x y z
N ASP A 1 11.58 13.71 -3.58
CA ASP A 1 11.59 12.73 -4.68
C ASP A 1 10.21 12.68 -5.35
N TYR A 2 10.20 13.09 -6.61
CA TYR A 2 8.99 13.25 -7.43
C TYR A 2 8.10 11.98 -7.44
N TYR A 3 8.67 10.83 -7.78
CA TYR A 3 7.89 9.59 -7.87
C TYR A 3 7.42 9.02 -6.53
N ASN A 4 8.15 9.32 -5.45
CA ASN A 4 7.81 8.79 -4.14
C ASN A 4 6.69 9.58 -3.47
N PHE A 5 6.49 10.83 -3.86
CA PHE A 5 5.54 11.74 -3.22
C PHE A 5 4.66 12.51 -4.22
N GLU A 6 5.22 13.39 -5.05
CA GLU A 6 4.44 14.34 -5.86
C GLU A 6 3.52 13.66 -6.85
N ALA A 7 4.05 12.72 -7.65
CA ALA A 7 3.28 11.95 -8.61
C ALA A 7 2.23 11.02 -7.97
N LEU A 8 2.32 10.79 -6.66
CA LEU A 8 1.36 10.04 -5.86
C LEU A 8 0.46 10.96 -5.02
N ASN A 9 0.31 12.21 -5.44
CA ASN A 9 -0.60 13.17 -4.84
C ASN A 9 -0.31 13.51 -3.35
N PHE A 10 0.92 13.33 -2.88
CA PHE A 10 1.30 13.75 -1.54
C PHE A 10 1.50 15.27 -1.50
N PRO A 11 0.76 16.00 -0.67
CA PRO A 11 0.97 17.43 -0.51
C PRO A 11 2.37 17.73 0.07
N PRO A 12 2.92 18.95 -0.16
CA PRO A 12 4.26 19.30 0.29
C PRO A 12 4.48 19.21 1.80
N ASP A 13 3.43 19.44 2.58
CA ASP A 13 3.41 19.42 4.04
C ASP A 13 2.95 18.10 4.65
N HIS A 14 2.83 17.04 3.84
CA HIS A 14 2.37 15.73 4.33
C HIS A 14 3.40 15.13 5.31
N PRO A 15 2.98 14.62 6.48
CA PRO A 15 3.90 14.09 7.51
C PRO A 15 4.82 12.98 7.01
N ALA A 16 4.38 12.15 6.06
CA ALA A 16 5.21 11.09 5.49
C ALA A 16 6.43 11.62 4.69
N ARG A 17 6.46 12.92 4.36
CA ARG A 17 7.61 13.58 3.74
C ARG A 17 8.65 14.04 4.78
N ASP A 18 8.34 13.93 6.08
CA ASP A 18 9.26 14.31 7.15
C ASP A 18 10.45 13.34 7.21
N MET A 19 11.59 13.86 7.60
CA MET A 19 12.81 13.08 7.88
C MET A 19 12.62 12.06 9.02
N GLN A 20 11.59 12.22 9.86
CA GLN A 20 11.25 11.26 10.90
C GLN A 20 10.76 9.93 10.34
N ASP A 21 10.10 9.93 9.17
CA ASP A 21 9.52 8.71 8.57
C ASP A 21 10.26 8.26 7.31
N THR A 22 11.11 9.11 6.73
CA THR A 22 11.79 8.86 5.45
C THR A 22 13.31 9.01 5.58
N PHE A 23 14.05 8.06 5.00
CA PHE A 23 15.50 8.17 4.86
C PHE A 23 15.87 8.99 3.62
N PHE A 24 16.40 10.18 3.82
CA PHE A 24 16.95 11.01 2.77
C PHE A 24 18.41 10.67 2.53
N VAL A 25 18.78 10.40 1.28
CA VAL A 25 20.17 10.25 0.82
C VAL A 25 20.77 11.62 0.51
N SER A 26 19.93 12.53 0.00
CA SER A 26 20.23 13.95 -0.21
C SER A 26 18.91 14.72 -0.28
N GLU A 27 18.97 16.04 -0.48
CA GLU A 27 17.76 16.88 -0.63
C GLU A 27 16.78 16.39 -1.72
N LYS A 28 17.29 15.72 -2.74
CA LYS A 28 16.49 15.26 -3.90
C LYS A 28 16.27 13.76 -3.96
N PHE A 29 16.98 12.98 -3.18
CA PHE A 29 16.92 11.51 -3.25
C PHE A 29 16.57 10.90 -1.90
N VAL A 30 15.58 10.01 -1.92
CA VAL A 30 15.13 9.23 -0.77
C VAL A 30 15.32 7.74 -1.00
N LEU A 31 15.47 6.97 0.08
CA LEU A 31 15.21 5.54 0.02
C LEU A 31 13.68 5.36 -0.06
N ARG A 32 13.21 4.66 -1.08
CA ARG A 32 11.76 4.54 -1.33
C ARG A 32 11.02 3.97 -0.12
N THR A 33 9.95 4.63 0.27
CA THR A 33 9.14 4.27 1.44
C THR A 33 8.05 3.22 1.12
N HIS A 34 7.78 3.03 -0.16
CA HIS A 34 6.83 2.07 -0.71
C HIS A 34 7.21 1.70 -2.16
N THR A 35 6.60 0.67 -2.71
CA THR A 35 6.81 0.28 -4.10
C THR A 35 5.86 0.97 -5.08
N THR A 36 4.89 1.73 -4.60
CA THR A 36 3.89 2.47 -5.37
C THR A 36 4.47 3.43 -6.44
N PRO A 37 5.67 4.06 -6.28
CA PRO A 37 6.31 4.81 -7.36
C PRO A 37 6.46 4.07 -8.68
N VAL A 38 6.49 2.74 -8.64
CA VAL A 38 6.58 1.92 -9.86
C VAL A 38 5.29 1.95 -10.66
N GLN A 39 4.13 2.15 -10.00
CA GLN A 39 2.85 2.33 -10.70
C GLN A 39 2.90 3.50 -11.67
N ILE A 40 3.40 4.64 -11.22
CA ILE A 40 3.57 5.84 -12.05
C ILE A 40 4.45 5.53 -13.26
N ARG A 41 5.60 4.87 -13.02
CA ARG A 41 6.55 4.53 -14.09
C ARG A 41 6.00 3.53 -15.11
N ILE A 42 5.06 2.67 -14.71
CA ILE A 42 4.35 1.76 -15.62
C ILE A 42 3.34 2.58 -16.43
N MET A 43 2.51 3.38 -15.77
CA MET A 43 1.48 4.20 -16.42
C MET A 43 2.07 5.26 -17.38
N GLU A 44 3.29 5.76 -17.15
CA GLU A 44 4.01 6.63 -18.08
C GLU A 44 4.41 5.93 -19.40
N LYS A 45 4.48 4.61 -19.40
CA LYS A 45 4.98 3.81 -20.54
C LYS A 45 3.92 2.98 -21.24
N GLU A 46 2.88 2.62 -20.53
CA GLU A 46 1.86 1.69 -20.99
C GLU A 46 0.50 2.37 -20.97
N GLN A 47 -0.41 1.96 -21.84
CA GLN A 47 -1.81 2.38 -21.86
C GLN A 47 -2.68 1.27 -21.24
N PRO A 48 -3.82 1.62 -20.62
CA PRO A 48 -4.78 0.61 -20.16
C PRO A 48 -5.23 -0.34 -21.29
N PRO A 49 -5.51 -1.61 -20.99
CA PRO A 49 -5.58 -2.19 -19.64
C PRO A 49 -4.21 -2.55 -19.06
N ILE A 50 -3.97 -2.20 -17.79
CA ILE A 50 -2.73 -2.49 -17.07
C ILE A 50 -3.02 -3.43 -15.92
N ARG A 51 -2.21 -4.49 -15.79
CA ARG A 51 -2.21 -5.41 -14.65
C ARG A 51 -0.78 -5.71 -14.28
N ALA A 52 -0.34 -5.23 -13.13
CA ALA A 52 1.04 -5.41 -12.70
C ALA A 52 1.15 -5.61 -11.19
N ILE A 53 2.17 -6.37 -10.78
CA ILE A 53 2.62 -6.47 -9.38
C ILE A 53 4.06 -5.98 -9.29
N MET A 54 4.37 -5.25 -8.23
CA MET A 54 5.63 -4.56 -8.04
C MET A 54 6.26 -4.97 -6.71
N PRO A 55 6.93 -6.12 -6.65
CA PRO A 55 7.68 -6.51 -5.45
C PRO A 55 8.95 -5.68 -5.31
N GLY A 56 9.28 -5.32 -4.08
CA GLY A 56 10.52 -4.59 -3.84
C GLY A 56 10.84 -4.34 -2.39
N ARG A 57 12.09 -3.97 -2.16
CA ARG A 57 12.60 -3.57 -0.86
C ARG A 57 12.23 -2.11 -0.61
N VAL A 58 11.75 -1.81 0.59
CA VAL A 58 11.34 -0.46 1.01
C VAL A 58 11.93 -0.12 2.37
N TYR A 59 11.97 1.17 2.69
CA TYR A 59 12.65 1.70 3.86
C TYR A 59 11.78 2.73 4.57
N ARG A 60 11.64 2.59 5.89
CA ARG A 60 10.95 3.56 6.73
C ARG A 60 11.75 3.80 8.00
N ASN A 61 11.85 5.05 8.41
CA ASN A 61 12.56 5.42 9.63
C ASN A 61 11.68 5.20 10.86
N GLU A 62 11.36 3.93 11.13
CA GLU A 62 10.51 3.51 12.23
C GLU A 62 11.34 2.85 13.35
N ALA A 63 10.86 2.97 14.58
CA ALA A 63 11.43 2.24 15.70
C ALA A 63 11.27 0.72 15.51
N ILE A 64 12.35 -0.02 15.71
CA ILE A 64 12.35 -1.48 15.59
C ILE A 64 11.45 -2.08 16.66
N SER A 65 10.57 -2.99 16.25
CA SER A 65 9.66 -3.72 17.13
C SER A 65 9.51 -5.18 16.68
N SER A 66 8.65 -5.93 17.37
CA SER A 66 8.37 -7.33 16.98
C SER A 66 7.74 -7.50 15.58
N ARG A 67 7.31 -6.42 14.95
CA ARG A 67 6.67 -6.42 13.64
C ARG A 67 7.06 -5.25 12.73
N SER A 68 7.97 -4.39 13.16
CA SER A 68 8.46 -3.24 12.38
C SER A 68 9.98 -3.27 12.32
N TYR A 69 10.51 -3.13 11.14
CA TYR A 69 11.94 -2.96 10.88
C TYR A 69 12.11 -1.84 9.87
N CYS A 70 13.24 -1.16 9.90
CA CYS A 70 13.50 -0.02 9.03
C CYS A 70 13.63 -0.38 7.54
N MET A 71 13.84 -1.65 7.23
CA MET A 71 13.89 -2.19 5.88
C MET A 71 13.02 -3.45 5.80
N PHE A 72 12.10 -3.49 4.85
CA PHE A 72 11.25 -4.65 4.61
C PHE A 72 10.91 -4.81 3.13
N HIS A 73 10.21 -5.87 2.79
CA HIS A 73 9.74 -6.12 1.44
C HIS A 73 8.25 -5.81 1.34
N GLN A 74 7.88 -5.15 0.28
CA GLN A 74 6.49 -4.85 -0.05
C GLN A 74 6.18 -5.39 -1.44
N VAL A 75 4.96 -5.88 -1.64
CA VAL A 75 4.39 -6.16 -2.95
C VAL A 75 3.22 -5.23 -3.14
N ASP A 76 3.31 -4.36 -4.12
CA ASP A 76 2.22 -3.52 -4.55
C ASP A 76 1.58 -4.10 -5.81
N GLY A 77 0.35 -3.71 -6.12
CA GLY A 77 -0.35 -4.13 -7.32
C GLY A 77 -1.17 -2.99 -7.89
N ILE A 78 -1.25 -2.94 -9.21
CA ILE A 78 -2.14 -2.02 -9.93
C ILE A 78 -2.94 -2.77 -11.00
N TYR A 79 -4.22 -2.41 -11.08
CA TYR A 79 -5.12 -2.79 -12.15
C TYR A 79 -5.84 -1.55 -12.66
N VAL A 80 -5.62 -1.20 -13.93
CA VAL A 80 -6.28 -0.08 -14.61
C VAL A 80 -7.01 -0.64 -15.82
N ASP A 81 -8.32 -0.48 -15.84
CA ASP A 81 -9.19 -0.92 -16.94
C ASP A 81 -10.52 -0.16 -16.86
N THR A 82 -11.38 -0.33 -17.86
CA THR A 82 -12.76 0.15 -17.81
C THR A 82 -13.60 -0.68 -16.85
N ASP A 83 -14.62 -0.06 -16.23
CA ASP A 83 -15.61 -0.70 -15.37
C ASP A 83 -15.05 -1.38 -14.08
N VAL A 84 -13.83 -1.03 -13.66
CA VAL A 84 -13.23 -1.51 -12.42
C VAL A 84 -13.93 -0.87 -11.22
N SER A 85 -14.29 -1.67 -10.24
CA SER A 85 -14.99 -1.22 -9.04
C SER A 85 -14.25 -1.53 -7.74
N PHE A 86 -14.55 -0.74 -6.70
CA PHE A 86 -14.02 -1.02 -5.35
C PHE A 86 -14.51 -2.36 -4.78
N ALA A 87 -15.69 -2.82 -5.20
CA ALA A 87 -16.20 -4.13 -4.82
C ALA A 87 -15.37 -5.26 -5.43
N GLU A 88 -14.96 -5.12 -6.69
CA GLU A 88 -14.09 -6.06 -7.38
C GLU A 88 -12.69 -6.11 -6.76
N LEU A 89 -12.12 -4.95 -6.42
CA LEU A 89 -10.87 -4.87 -5.68
C LEU A 89 -10.95 -5.65 -4.37
N LYS A 90 -11.98 -5.44 -3.56
CA LYS A 90 -12.20 -6.19 -2.31
C LYS A 90 -12.32 -7.69 -2.56
N GLY A 91 -13.07 -8.11 -3.57
CA GLY A 91 -13.22 -9.52 -3.95
C GLY A 91 -11.89 -10.18 -4.29
N THR A 92 -11.05 -9.50 -5.07
CA THR A 92 -9.70 -9.93 -5.43
C THR A 92 -8.81 -10.10 -4.20
N LEU A 93 -8.82 -9.10 -3.30
CA LEU A 93 -8.01 -9.14 -2.07
C LEU A 93 -8.47 -10.23 -1.10
N VAL A 94 -9.76 -10.48 -0.99
CA VAL A 94 -10.30 -11.60 -0.21
C VAL A 94 -9.85 -12.94 -0.79
N SER A 95 -9.91 -13.10 -2.11
CA SER A 95 -9.44 -14.32 -2.79
C SER A 95 -7.94 -14.53 -2.54
N PHE A 96 -7.14 -13.47 -2.66
CA PHE A 96 -5.72 -13.51 -2.32
C PHE A 96 -5.49 -13.95 -0.86
N ALA A 97 -6.17 -13.30 0.09
CA ALA A 97 -5.97 -13.60 1.51
C ALA A 97 -6.31 -15.05 1.85
N LYS A 98 -7.40 -15.59 1.30
CA LYS A 98 -7.79 -16.99 1.48
C LYS A 98 -6.76 -17.96 0.90
N GLN A 99 -6.28 -17.72 -0.30
CA GLN A 99 -5.28 -18.57 -0.94
C GLN A 99 -3.92 -18.52 -0.25
N PHE A 100 -3.52 -17.34 0.24
CA PHE A 100 -2.20 -17.14 0.82
C PHE A 100 -2.13 -17.51 2.30
N TYR A 101 -3.15 -17.15 3.09
CA TYR A 101 -3.17 -17.35 4.55
C TYR A 101 -4.06 -18.52 4.99
N GLY A 102 -4.88 -19.08 4.10
CA GLY A 102 -5.80 -20.18 4.36
C GLY A 102 -7.24 -19.75 4.64
N GLU A 103 -8.16 -20.65 4.36
CA GLU A 103 -9.61 -20.43 4.42
C GLU A 103 -10.16 -20.18 5.84
N GLY A 104 -9.45 -20.61 6.89
CA GLY A 104 -9.91 -20.54 8.29
C GLY A 104 -9.78 -19.16 8.94
N LEU A 105 -9.17 -18.17 8.28
CA LEU A 105 -8.98 -16.85 8.83
C LEU A 105 -10.14 -15.92 8.47
N LYS A 106 -10.55 -15.09 9.42
CA LYS A 106 -11.48 -13.98 9.17
C LYS A 106 -10.71 -12.78 8.63
N TYR A 107 -11.38 -11.99 7.83
CA TYR A 107 -10.87 -10.75 7.26
C TYR A 107 -11.87 -9.62 7.49
N ARG A 108 -11.37 -8.39 7.50
CA ARG A 108 -12.20 -7.18 7.53
C ARG A 108 -11.51 -6.06 6.78
N PHE A 109 -12.31 -5.15 6.23
CA PHE A 109 -11.83 -3.89 5.68
C PHE A 109 -12.21 -2.76 6.62
N ARG A 110 -11.26 -1.87 6.86
CA ARG A 110 -11.46 -0.62 7.61
C ARG A 110 -11.27 0.55 6.66
N PRO A 111 -12.15 1.57 6.67
CA PRO A 111 -11.87 2.82 5.97
C PRO A 111 -10.50 3.38 6.37
N SER A 112 -9.79 3.91 5.40
CA SER A 112 -8.49 4.55 5.60
C SER A 112 -8.31 5.71 4.65
N PHE A 113 -7.20 6.40 4.72
CA PHE A 113 -6.83 7.48 3.81
C PHE A 113 -5.41 7.28 3.30
N PHE A 114 -5.26 7.36 1.98
CA PHE A 114 -3.96 7.46 1.31
C PHE A 114 -4.06 8.56 0.25
N PRO A 115 -3.03 9.42 0.09
CA PRO A 115 -3.08 10.53 -0.87
C PRO A 115 -3.33 10.12 -2.32
N PHE A 116 -2.96 8.89 -2.67
CA PHE A 116 -3.01 8.34 -4.03
C PHE A 116 -4.21 7.43 -4.30
N THR A 117 -5.13 7.28 -3.34
CA THR A 117 -6.34 6.46 -3.53
C THR A 117 -7.59 7.10 -2.93
N GLU A 118 -8.74 6.97 -3.61
CA GLU A 118 -10.06 7.36 -3.13
C GLU A 118 -11.16 6.53 -3.84
N PRO A 119 -11.98 5.73 -3.13
CA PRO A 119 -11.92 5.45 -1.69
C PRO A 119 -10.73 4.56 -1.30
N SER A 120 -10.33 4.65 -0.04
CA SER A 120 -9.22 3.89 0.54
C SER A 120 -9.69 2.98 1.67
N ALA A 121 -9.01 1.85 1.83
CA ALA A 121 -9.22 0.95 2.96
C ALA A 121 -7.93 0.22 3.35
N GLU A 122 -7.93 -0.27 4.57
CA GLU A 122 -6.94 -1.24 5.06
C GLU A 122 -7.60 -2.60 5.26
N MET A 123 -6.90 -3.66 4.94
CA MET A 123 -7.36 -5.03 5.14
C MET A 123 -6.62 -5.67 6.31
N ASP A 124 -7.39 -6.13 7.29
CA ASP A 124 -6.91 -6.92 8.41
C ASP A 124 -7.35 -8.38 8.25
N ILE A 125 -6.51 -9.29 8.72
CA ILE A 125 -6.85 -10.70 8.92
C ILE A 125 -6.78 -11.05 10.40
N THR A 126 -7.47 -12.12 10.80
CA THR A 126 -7.28 -12.71 12.13
C THR A 126 -5.80 -13.04 12.32
N CYS A 127 -5.22 -12.64 13.45
CA CYS A 127 -3.84 -12.98 13.78
C CYS A 127 -3.67 -14.51 13.78
N TYR A 128 -2.93 -15.02 12.82
CA TYR A 128 -2.71 -16.46 12.64
C TYR A 128 -1.78 -17.04 13.71
N ILE A 129 -1.04 -16.21 14.45
CA ILE A 129 -0.16 -16.66 15.54
C ILE A 129 -0.97 -17.03 16.80
N CYS A 130 -1.97 -16.20 17.14
CA CYS A 130 -2.78 -16.41 18.36
C CYS A 130 -4.23 -16.80 18.02
N MET A 131 -4.56 -17.00 16.75
CA MET A 131 -5.90 -17.34 16.27
C MET A 131 -6.99 -16.38 16.81
N GLY A 132 -6.65 -15.08 16.84
CA GLY A 132 -7.56 -14.03 17.28
C GLY A 132 -7.65 -13.82 18.80
N LYS A 133 -6.94 -14.58 19.61
CA LYS A 133 -6.99 -14.48 21.09
C LYS A 133 -6.29 -13.23 21.65
N GLY A 134 -5.44 -12.61 20.87
CA GLY A 134 -4.56 -11.54 21.29
C GLY A 134 -3.17 -12.06 21.67
N CYS A 135 -2.13 -11.39 21.19
CA CYS A 135 -0.74 -11.69 21.51
C CYS A 135 0.13 -10.43 21.33
N ARG A 136 1.39 -10.54 21.72
CA ARG A 136 2.36 -9.44 21.57
C ARG A 136 2.51 -8.96 20.13
N VAL A 137 2.44 -9.85 19.13
CA VAL A 137 2.58 -9.50 17.71
C VAL A 137 1.39 -8.69 17.22
N CYS A 138 0.15 -9.08 17.55
CA CYS A 138 -1.04 -8.32 17.19
C CYS A 138 -1.38 -7.20 18.18
N LYS A 139 -0.50 -6.89 19.17
CA LYS A 139 -0.73 -5.91 20.24
C LYS A 139 -2.06 -6.15 20.98
N GLN A 140 -2.37 -7.40 21.28
CA GLN A 140 -3.59 -7.86 21.97
C GLN A 140 -4.91 -7.64 21.20
N THR A 141 -4.87 -7.19 19.97
CA THR A 141 -6.08 -6.90 19.18
C THR A 141 -6.73 -8.15 18.56
N GLY A 142 -5.96 -9.21 18.38
CA GLY A 142 -6.38 -10.40 17.63
C GLY A 142 -6.35 -10.23 16.10
N TRP A 143 -5.99 -9.05 15.60
CA TRP A 143 -5.96 -8.71 14.17
C TRP A 143 -4.58 -8.27 13.70
N LEU A 144 -4.25 -8.58 12.45
CA LEU A 144 -3.06 -8.10 11.75
C LEU A 144 -3.49 -7.38 10.48
N GLU A 145 -3.08 -6.13 10.36
CA GLU A 145 -3.14 -5.41 9.10
C GLU A 145 -2.12 -6.00 8.12
N ILE A 146 -2.57 -6.35 6.93
CA ILE A 146 -1.73 -6.99 5.91
C ILE A 146 -1.48 -6.10 4.70
N LEU A 147 -2.38 -5.18 4.39
CA LEU A 147 -2.26 -4.27 3.26
C LEU A 147 -3.17 -3.04 3.37
N GLY A 148 -2.78 -1.98 2.66
CA GLY A 148 -3.66 -0.88 2.26
C GLY A 148 -4.14 -1.09 0.82
N CYS A 149 -5.32 -0.60 0.50
CA CYS A 149 -5.89 -0.69 -0.84
C CYS A 149 -6.80 0.50 -1.14
N GLY A 150 -7.09 0.74 -2.42
CA GLY A 150 -8.03 1.77 -2.84
C GLY A 150 -8.14 1.87 -4.35
N MET A 151 -9.12 2.65 -4.82
CA MET A 151 -9.16 3.06 -6.21
C MET A 151 -8.14 4.17 -6.42
N VAL A 152 -7.45 4.18 -7.56
CA VAL A 152 -6.45 5.22 -7.85
C VAL A 152 -7.14 6.58 -7.86
N ASP A 153 -6.58 7.54 -7.13
CA ASP A 153 -7.10 8.90 -7.10
C ASP A 153 -6.99 9.55 -8.50
N PRO A 154 -8.04 10.20 -9.00
CA PRO A 154 -8.02 10.86 -10.32
C PRO A 154 -6.88 11.86 -10.52
N ASN A 155 -6.38 12.48 -9.44
CA ASN A 155 -5.23 13.36 -9.54
C ASN A 155 -3.95 12.61 -9.92
N VAL A 156 -3.81 11.34 -9.54
CA VAL A 156 -2.67 10.51 -9.95
C VAL A 156 -2.66 10.31 -11.46
N PHE A 157 -3.84 10.10 -12.07
CA PHE A 157 -3.95 9.96 -13.53
C PHE A 157 -3.53 11.21 -14.28
N LYS A 158 -3.73 12.41 -13.71
CA LYS A 158 -3.25 13.66 -14.31
C LYS A 158 -1.72 13.72 -14.45
N TYR A 159 -0.97 13.08 -13.54
CA TYR A 159 0.49 13.03 -13.62
C TYR A 159 1.01 12.12 -14.75
N VAL A 160 0.18 11.20 -15.22
CA VAL A 160 0.52 10.27 -16.31
C VAL A 160 -0.24 10.56 -17.61
N ASN A 161 -0.99 11.68 -17.67
CA ASN A 161 -1.78 12.12 -18.82
C ASN A 161 -2.83 11.08 -19.27
N TYR A 162 -3.49 10.43 -18.31
CA TYR A 162 -4.69 9.65 -18.58
C TYR A 162 -5.93 10.54 -18.40
N ASP A 163 -6.84 10.46 -19.39
CA ASP A 163 -8.12 11.17 -19.40
C ASP A 163 -9.22 10.42 -18.61
#